data_0ef77dfddeee7d235f4930040805e096
#
_entry.id   0ef77dfddeee7d235f4930040805e096
#
_cell.length_a   1.000
_cell.length_b   1.000
_cell.length_c   1.000
_cell.angle_alpha   90.00
_cell.angle_beta   90.00
_cell.angle_gamma   90.00
#
_symmetry.space_group_name_H-M   'P 1'
#
loop_
_entity.id
_entity.type
_entity.pdbx_description
1 polymer ?
#
loop_
_entity_poly.entity_id
_entity_poly.type
_entity_poly.pdbx_seq_one_letter_code
_entity_poly.pdbx_strand_id
1 'polypeptide(L)'
;MSITAPDQALTVAWEITIEDAPVALSARGDLVAVAGAEGTVRILDAAMGAEMGALDLPGGALKNYLSPTARHLAVTGPMGYALWRRTDGRTVVRESGAWSSSAAWANDERVAIASGRKALVLDADGDGEELWRTEPAASTVTDLAWLRRGRRLAVAAYGAVRGHERHTAQPVVTYPYIGSHLALAVAPTEKWICSGNQDASIHIWRTRDGSELTMSGYPEKVSRLAFDDTGFWLAADGAPDLTVWDFSGKGPAGTAPRQLRCHETITALAWRPGPAGHLASGGHDGTIALWYATAGQPANRLRPVRTLDDADSAVAALAWAGPHLLVTAYRDGRVRAYGLPSRTEL
;
A
#
# COMPACT_ATOMS: atom_id res chain seq x y z
N MET A 1 19.58 -16.84 35.85
CA MET A 1 19.11 -17.86 34.88
C MET A 1 18.06 -17.18 34.03
N SER A 2 18.43 -16.74 32.84
CA SER A 2 17.47 -16.19 31.88
C SER A 2 16.76 -17.37 31.20
N ILE A 3 15.49 -17.53 31.51
CA ILE A 3 14.64 -18.47 30.78
C ILE A 3 14.33 -17.81 29.44
N THR A 4 15.11 -18.14 28.40
CA THR A 4 14.74 -17.88 27.01
C THR A 4 13.46 -18.66 26.74
N ALA A 5 12.35 -17.95 26.56
CA ALA A 5 11.12 -18.56 26.05
C ALA A 5 11.44 -19.27 24.72
N PRO A 6 10.86 -20.45 24.44
CA PRO A 6 11.13 -21.14 23.20
C PRO A 6 10.75 -20.23 22.03
N ASP A 7 11.66 -20.12 21.08
CA ASP A 7 11.49 -19.42 19.81
C ASP A 7 10.26 -20.00 19.08
N GLN A 8 9.09 -19.38 19.26
CA GLN A 8 7.87 -19.83 18.59
C GLN A 8 8.01 -19.41 17.12
N ALA A 9 8.46 -20.35 16.30
CA ALA A 9 8.59 -20.17 14.87
C ALA A 9 7.28 -19.68 14.26
N LEU A 10 7.35 -18.72 13.35
CA LEU A 10 6.23 -18.42 12.47
C LEU A 10 5.86 -19.69 11.72
N THR A 11 4.60 -20.09 11.79
CA THR A 11 4.14 -21.29 11.12
C THR A 11 3.45 -20.94 9.82
N VAL A 12 3.75 -21.67 8.76
CA VAL A 12 2.98 -21.56 7.51
C VAL A 12 1.58 -22.08 7.81
N ALA A 13 0.60 -21.18 7.76
CA ALA A 13 -0.81 -21.53 7.96
C ALA A 13 -1.38 -22.19 6.70
N TRP A 14 -1.03 -21.65 5.53
CA TRP A 14 -1.38 -22.21 4.23
C TRP A 14 -0.43 -21.70 3.15
N GLU A 15 -0.39 -22.44 2.04
CA GLU A 15 0.33 -22.09 0.83
C GLU A 15 -0.49 -22.47 -0.39
N ILE A 16 -0.50 -21.61 -1.40
CA ILE A 16 -1.03 -21.88 -2.73
C ILE A 16 -0.05 -21.41 -3.80
N THR A 17 -0.30 -21.79 -5.03
CA THR A 17 0.41 -21.27 -6.21
C THR A 17 -0.61 -20.74 -7.21
N ILE A 18 -0.38 -19.55 -7.75
CA ILE A 18 -1.11 -19.00 -8.89
C ILE A 18 -0.27 -19.18 -10.16
N GLU A 19 -0.93 -19.37 -11.31
CA GLU A 19 -0.25 -19.59 -12.61
C GLU A 19 0.25 -18.29 -13.26
N ASP A 20 0.54 -17.26 -12.46
CA ASP A 20 0.99 -15.93 -12.92
C ASP A 20 2.00 -15.39 -11.91
N ALA A 21 2.87 -14.47 -12.33
CA ALA A 21 3.82 -13.82 -11.44
C ALA A 21 3.11 -12.75 -10.60
N PRO A 22 2.96 -12.91 -9.27
CA PRO A 22 2.33 -11.92 -8.41
C PRO A 22 3.02 -10.55 -8.51
N VAL A 23 2.22 -9.50 -8.65
CA VAL A 23 2.65 -8.10 -8.66
C VAL A 23 2.01 -7.27 -7.54
N ALA A 24 0.86 -7.71 -7.04
CA ALA A 24 0.14 -7.02 -5.98
C ALA A 24 -0.60 -7.98 -5.06
N LEU A 25 -0.69 -7.60 -3.80
CA LEU A 25 -1.42 -8.32 -2.77
C LEU A 25 -2.09 -7.31 -1.85
N SER A 26 -3.37 -7.51 -1.57
CA SER A 26 -4.09 -6.79 -0.52
C SER A 26 -4.80 -7.78 0.39
N ALA A 27 -4.92 -7.42 1.67
CA ALA A 27 -5.64 -8.22 2.65
C ALA A 27 -6.50 -7.32 3.53
N ARG A 28 -7.73 -7.76 3.79
CA ARG A 28 -8.65 -7.02 4.64
C ARG A 28 -9.70 -7.98 5.22
N GLY A 29 -9.87 -7.95 6.54
CA GLY A 29 -10.81 -8.84 7.21
C GLY A 29 -10.46 -10.31 6.96
N ASP A 30 -11.39 -11.04 6.38
CA ASP A 30 -11.27 -12.45 6.04
C ASP A 30 -10.89 -12.72 4.56
N LEU A 31 -10.54 -11.67 3.79
CA LEU A 31 -10.15 -11.81 2.39
C LEU A 31 -8.70 -11.40 2.12
N VAL A 32 -8.09 -12.13 1.20
CA VAL A 32 -6.83 -11.81 0.55
C VAL A 32 -7.07 -11.77 -0.96
N ALA A 33 -6.56 -10.75 -1.63
CA ALA A 33 -6.58 -10.67 -3.09
C ALA A 33 -5.15 -10.61 -3.62
N VAL A 34 -4.83 -11.49 -4.57
CA VAL A 34 -3.53 -11.56 -5.25
C VAL A 34 -3.75 -11.29 -6.73
N ALA A 35 -2.97 -10.39 -7.31
CA ALA A 35 -3.00 -10.10 -8.74
C ALA A 35 -1.63 -10.40 -9.37
N GLY A 36 -1.65 -11.07 -10.49
CA GLY A 36 -0.48 -11.40 -11.30
C GLY A 36 -0.25 -10.43 -12.46
N ALA A 37 0.94 -10.44 -12.99
CA ALA A 37 1.40 -9.53 -14.05
C ALA A 37 0.60 -9.66 -15.35
N GLU A 38 0.15 -10.87 -15.69
CA GLU A 38 -0.65 -11.16 -16.90
C GLU A 38 -2.14 -10.86 -16.70
N GLY A 39 -2.55 -10.54 -15.46
CA GLY A 39 -3.91 -10.10 -15.12
C GLY A 39 -4.75 -11.13 -14.37
N THR A 40 -4.20 -12.30 -14.08
CA THR A 40 -4.87 -13.29 -13.22
C THR A 40 -5.05 -12.73 -11.81
N VAL A 41 -6.28 -12.76 -11.30
CA VAL A 41 -6.59 -12.34 -9.93
C VAL A 41 -7.29 -13.45 -9.18
N ARG A 42 -6.80 -13.76 -7.98
CA ARG A 42 -7.42 -14.73 -7.07
C ARG A 42 -7.82 -14.02 -5.79
N ILE A 43 -9.03 -14.30 -5.35
CA ILE A 43 -9.59 -13.82 -4.09
C ILE A 43 -9.71 -15.04 -3.18
N LEU A 44 -9.08 -14.99 -2.02
CA LEU A 44 -8.88 -16.12 -1.13
C LEU A 44 -9.47 -15.83 0.25
N ASP A 45 -9.95 -16.87 0.90
CA ASP A 45 -10.19 -16.86 2.35
C ASP A 45 -8.85 -16.66 3.09
N ALA A 46 -8.79 -15.70 3.99
CA ALA A 46 -7.54 -15.36 4.66
C ALA A 46 -7.07 -16.46 5.63
N ALA A 47 -7.98 -17.20 6.25
CA ALA A 47 -7.64 -18.22 7.25
C ALA A 47 -7.14 -19.52 6.62
N MET A 48 -7.69 -19.90 5.46
CA MET A 48 -7.45 -21.23 4.87
C MET A 48 -6.78 -21.18 3.48
N GLY A 49 -6.69 -20.00 2.84
CA GLY A 49 -6.20 -19.88 1.46
C GLY A 49 -7.14 -20.45 0.40
N ALA A 50 -8.38 -20.80 0.79
CA ALA A 50 -9.36 -21.31 -0.15
C ALA A 50 -9.83 -20.23 -1.13
N GLU A 51 -10.00 -20.57 -2.41
CA GLU A 51 -10.49 -19.62 -3.41
C GLU A 51 -11.96 -19.26 -3.16
N MET A 52 -12.22 -17.97 -3.05
CA MET A 52 -13.53 -17.36 -2.85
C MET A 52 -14.05 -16.68 -4.11
N GLY A 53 -13.17 -16.44 -5.07
CA GLY A 53 -13.49 -15.83 -6.34
C GLY A 53 -12.24 -15.60 -7.20
N ALA A 54 -12.47 -15.40 -8.47
CA ALA A 54 -11.43 -15.12 -9.43
C ALA A 54 -11.93 -14.13 -10.48
N LEU A 55 -11.01 -13.39 -11.07
CA LEU A 55 -11.25 -12.61 -12.28
C LEU A 55 -9.96 -12.49 -13.08
N ASP A 56 -10.10 -12.13 -14.34
CA ASP A 56 -8.99 -11.79 -15.21
C ASP A 56 -9.12 -10.34 -15.69
N LEU A 57 -8.03 -9.58 -15.62
CA LEU A 57 -7.93 -8.23 -16.15
C LEU A 57 -7.12 -8.25 -17.45
N PRO A 58 -7.76 -8.08 -18.62
CA PRO A 58 -7.06 -8.05 -19.89
C PRO A 58 -5.95 -7.01 -19.93
N GLY A 59 -4.79 -7.39 -20.47
CA GLY A 59 -3.62 -6.51 -20.56
C GLY A 59 -2.76 -6.43 -19.30
N GLY A 60 -3.06 -7.25 -18.29
CA GLY A 60 -2.25 -7.36 -17.08
C GLY A 60 -2.75 -6.52 -15.89
N ALA A 61 -2.26 -6.85 -14.70
CA ALA A 61 -2.54 -6.10 -13.49
C ALA A 61 -1.30 -5.35 -12.97
N LEU A 62 -1.53 -4.26 -12.26
CA LEU A 62 -0.50 -3.46 -11.58
C LEU A 62 -0.69 -3.48 -10.07
N LYS A 63 -1.91 -3.24 -9.60
CA LYS A 63 -2.25 -3.15 -8.17
C LYS A 63 -3.67 -3.66 -7.93
N ASN A 64 -3.93 -4.04 -6.69
CA ASN A 64 -5.26 -4.38 -6.22
C ASN A 64 -5.55 -3.74 -4.87
N TYR A 65 -6.83 -3.50 -4.58
CA TYR A 65 -7.28 -2.76 -3.41
C TYR A 65 -8.61 -3.29 -2.91
N LEU A 66 -8.61 -3.99 -1.79
CA LEU A 66 -9.84 -4.35 -1.10
C LEU A 66 -10.48 -3.11 -0.46
N SER A 67 -11.81 -3.01 -0.52
CA SER A 67 -12.56 -1.96 0.15
C SER A 67 -12.46 -2.08 1.68
N PRO A 68 -12.82 -1.04 2.46
CA PRO A 68 -12.60 -1.01 3.91
C PRO A 68 -13.15 -2.22 4.68
N THR A 69 -14.29 -2.79 4.27
CA THR A 69 -14.86 -4.01 4.88
C THR A 69 -14.80 -5.23 3.96
N ALA A 70 -13.94 -5.21 2.93
CA ALA A 70 -13.76 -6.29 1.97
C ALA A 70 -15.02 -6.71 1.19
N ARG A 71 -15.96 -5.77 0.98
CA ARG A 71 -17.15 -5.99 0.14
C ARG A 71 -16.83 -5.95 -1.35
N HIS A 72 -15.82 -5.20 -1.73
CA HIS A 72 -15.40 -5.00 -3.11
C HIS A 72 -13.87 -5.10 -3.25
N LEU A 73 -13.45 -5.40 -4.47
CA LEU A 73 -12.06 -5.35 -4.89
C LEU A 73 -11.95 -4.47 -6.13
N ALA A 74 -11.02 -3.53 -6.13
CA ALA A 74 -10.59 -2.81 -7.33
C ALA A 74 -9.23 -3.35 -7.78
N VAL A 75 -9.09 -3.65 -9.05
CA VAL A 75 -7.84 -4.07 -9.70
C VAL A 75 -7.52 -3.07 -10.79
N THR A 76 -6.29 -2.58 -10.84
CA THR A 76 -5.83 -1.61 -11.84
C THR A 76 -4.76 -2.23 -12.73
N GLY A 77 -4.72 -1.82 -13.99
CA GLY A 77 -3.81 -2.38 -14.98
C GLY A 77 -3.41 -1.39 -16.09
N PRO A 78 -2.51 -1.80 -16.99
CA PRO A 78 -2.02 -0.95 -18.09
C PRO A 78 -3.10 -0.52 -19.07
N MET A 79 -4.14 -1.34 -19.25
CA MET A 79 -5.19 -1.13 -20.25
C MET A 79 -6.54 -0.74 -19.66
N GLY A 80 -6.65 -0.69 -18.31
CA GLY A 80 -7.91 -0.40 -17.65
C GLY A 80 -7.97 -0.87 -16.20
N TYR A 81 -9.17 -1.21 -15.76
CA TYR A 81 -9.42 -1.66 -14.39
C TYR A 81 -10.56 -2.66 -14.33
N ALA A 82 -10.65 -3.39 -13.21
CA ALA A 82 -11.78 -4.24 -12.85
C ALA A 82 -12.29 -3.92 -11.45
N LEU A 83 -13.61 -4.07 -11.26
CA LEU A 83 -14.26 -4.06 -9.97
C LEU A 83 -14.93 -5.42 -9.75
N TRP A 84 -14.70 -6.04 -8.61
CA TRP A 84 -15.37 -7.27 -8.19
C TRP A 84 -16.19 -7.00 -6.93
N ARG A 85 -17.35 -7.61 -6.85
CA ARG A 85 -18.28 -7.49 -5.72
C ARG A 85 -18.48 -8.84 -5.05
N ARG A 86 -18.28 -8.87 -3.74
CA ARG A 86 -18.28 -10.12 -2.94
C ARG A 86 -19.67 -10.78 -2.88
N THR A 87 -20.75 -9.99 -2.79
CA THR A 87 -22.09 -10.50 -2.50
C THR A 87 -22.64 -11.46 -3.57
N ASP A 88 -22.24 -11.29 -4.80
CA ASP A 88 -22.73 -12.06 -5.96
C ASP A 88 -21.61 -12.52 -6.91
N GLY A 89 -20.35 -12.24 -6.57
CA GLY A 89 -19.19 -12.54 -7.41
C GLY A 89 -19.11 -11.73 -8.69
N ARG A 90 -19.96 -10.72 -8.84
CA ARG A 90 -20.02 -9.93 -10.08
C ARG A 90 -18.74 -9.18 -10.33
N THR A 91 -18.25 -9.27 -11.56
CA THR A 91 -17.08 -8.54 -12.03
C THR A 91 -17.48 -7.58 -13.15
N VAL A 92 -16.97 -6.35 -13.06
CA VAL A 92 -17.10 -5.32 -14.10
C VAL A 92 -15.70 -4.97 -14.56
N VAL A 93 -15.35 -5.34 -15.80
CA VAL A 93 -14.09 -4.97 -16.44
C VAL A 93 -14.31 -3.76 -17.33
N ARG A 94 -13.38 -2.80 -17.27
CA ARG A 94 -13.35 -1.61 -18.13
C ARG A 94 -11.99 -1.49 -18.80
N GLU A 95 -11.94 -1.89 -20.05
CA GLU A 95 -10.81 -1.62 -20.93
C GLU A 95 -10.92 -0.19 -21.43
N SER A 96 -10.20 0.71 -20.80
CA SER A 96 -10.25 2.15 -21.12
C SER A 96 -9.19 2.56 -22.14
N GLY A 97 -8.27 1.65 -22.49
CA GLY A 97 -7.06 1.96 -23.27
C GLY A 97 -6.13 2.93 -22.56
N ALA A 98 -6.36 3.21 -21.28
CA ALA A 98 -5.58 4.13 -20.48
C ALA A 98 -4.94 3.41 -19.30
N TRP A 99 -3.72 3.80 -18.99
CA TRP A 99 -2.97 3.33 -17.83
C TRP A 99 -3.72 3.67 -16.53
N SER A 100 -4.15 2.65 -15.80
CA SER A 100 -4.76 2.78 -14.48
C SER A 100 -3.74 2.44 -13.41
N SER A 101 -3.10 3.47 -12.85
CA SER A 101 -1.93 3.32 -11.97
C SER A 101 -2.27 3.00 -10.52
N SER A 102 -3.45 3.44 -10.06
CA SER A 102 -3.85 3.38 -8.64
C SER A 102 -5.35 3.43 -8.48
N ALA A 103 -5.82 2.94 -7.34
CA ALA A 103 -7.19 3.14 -6.86
C ALA A 103 -7.20 3.53 -5.39
N ALA A 104 -8.25 4.21 -4.95
CA ALA A 104 -8.44 4.57 -3.55
C ALA A 104 -9.93 4.49 -3.18
N TRP A 105 -10.23 3.82 -2.07
CA TRP A 105 -11.58 3.70 -1.54
C TRP A 105 -11.91 4.87 -0.62
N ALA A 106 -13.03 5.55 -0.88
CA ALA A 106 -13.60 6.53 0.05
C ALA A 106 -14.39 5.83 1.18
N ASN A 107 -15.08 4.77 0.81
CA ASN A 107 -15.86 3.84 1.64
C ASN A 107 -16.06 2.55 0.80
N ASP A 108 -16.89 1.61 1.25
CA ASP A 108 -17.14 0.38 0.50
C ASP A 108 -17.88 0.60 -0.83
N GLU A 109 -18.63 1.66 -0.95
CA GLU A 109 -19.49 1.93 -2.12
C GLU A 109 -18.80 2.82 -3.17
N ARG A 110 -17.74 3.55 -2.79
CA ARG A 110 -17.14 4.56 -3.66
C ARG A 110 -15.64 4.37 -3.78
N VAL A 111 -15.18 4.20 -5.02
CA VAL A 111 -13.77 4.07 -5.36
C VAL A 111 -13.36 5.13 -6.37
N ALA A 112 -12.17 5.68 -6.20
CA ALA A 112 -11.50 6.49 -7.21
C ALA A 112 -10.49 5.62 -7.96
N ILE A 113 -10.46 5.70 -9.29
CA ILE A 113 -9.52 5.02 -10.18
C ILE A 113 -8.71 6.08 -10.93
N ALA A 114 -7.39 6.00 -10.87
CA ALA A 114 -6.52 6.75 -11.77
C ALA A 114 -6.64 6.17 -13.18
N SER A 115 -7.01 6.98 -14.16
CA SER A 115 -7.16 6.58 -15.56
C SER A 115 -6.47 7.60 -16.47
N GLY A 116 -5.27 7.29 -16.92
CA GLY A 116 -4.43 8.22 -17.66
C GLY A 116 -4.19 9.50 -16.86
N ARG A 117 -4.64 10.63 -17.38
CA ARG A 117 -4.47 11.96 -16.76
C ARG A 117 -5.64 12.39 -15.86
N LYS A 118 -6.61 11.51 -15.60
CA LYS A 118 -7.82 11.80 -14.81
C LYS A 118 -7.96 10.82 -13.65
N ALA A 119 -8.69 11.24 -12.63
CA ALA A 119 -9.28 10.33 -11.66
C ALA A 119 -10.78 10.20 -11.94
N LEU A 120 -11.27 8.97 -12.01
CA LEU A 120 -12.69 8.62 -12.14
C LEU A 120 -13.18 8.18 -10.77
N VAL A 121 -14.29 8.68 -10.33
CA VAL A 121 -14.93 8.23 -9.09
C VAL A 121 -16.19 7.45 -9.43
N LEU A 122 -16.24 6.21 -8.99
CA LEU A 122 -17.20 5.20 -9.40
C LEU A 122 -18.06 4.73 -8.23
N ASP A 123 -19.29 4.34 -8.54
CA ASP A 123 -20.16 3.57 -7.67
C ASP A 123 -19.80 2.08 -7.78
N ALA A 124 -19.33 1.49 -6.69
CA ALA A 124 -18.92 0.08 -6.68
C ALA A 124 -20.11 -0.88 -6.41
N ASP A 125 -21.17 -0.43 -5.76
CA ASP A 125 -22.39 -1.22 -5.57
C ASP A 125 -23.25 -1.29 -6.85
N GLY A 126 -23.14 -0.28 -7.71
CA GLY A 126 -23.69 -0.28 -9.06
C GLY A 126 -22.82 -1.09 -10.04
N ASP A 127 -22.92 -0.79 -11.30
CA ASP A 127 -22.15 -1.43 -12.36
C ASP A 127 -20.82 -0.72 -12.64
N GLY A 128 -20.23 -0.10 -11.63
CA GLY A 128 -19.08 0.75 -11.77
C GLY A 128 -19.41 2.04 -12.52
N GLU A 129 -20.63 2.56 -12.30
CA GLU A 129 -21.06 3.81 -12.92
C GLU A 129 -20.19 4.97 -12.44
N GLU A 130 -19.86 5.85 -13.38
CA GLU A 130 -19.07 7.03 -13.06
C GLU A 130 -19.96 8.09 -12.37
N LEU A 131 -19.62 8.38 -11.12
CA LEU A 131 -20.28 9.43 -10.34
C LEU A 131 -19.78 10.83 -10.71
N TRP A 132 -18.46 10.94 -10.93
CA TRP A 132 -17.79 12.16 -11.39
C TRP A 132 -16.33 11.87 -11.75
N ARG A 133 -15.68 12.82 -12.42
CA ARG A 133 -14.25 12.77 -12.76
C ARG A 133 -13.57 14.10 -12.58
N THR A 134 -12.24 14.06 -12.48
CA THR A 134 -11.42 15.27 -12.47
C THR A 134 -11.14 15.78 -13.89
N GLU A 135 -10.81 17.05 -14.01
CA GLU A 135 -10.13 17.57 -15.20
C GLU A 135 -8.78 16.85 -15.40
N PRO A 136 -8.28 16.80 -16.64
CA PRO A 136 -6.98 16.20 -16.91
C PRO A 136 -5.86 16.89 -16.14
N ALA A 137 -5.06 16.13 -15.42
CA ALA A 137 -3.82 16.60 -14.81
C ALA A 137 -2.75 16.95 -15.88
N ALA A 138 -1.65 17.56 -15.46
CA ALA A 138 -0.52 17.88 -16.33
C ALA A 138 0.13 16.63 -16.97
N SER A 139 0.15 15.54 -16.22
CA SER A 139 0.68 14.23 -16.64
C SER A 139 -0.25 13.10 -16.21
N THR A 140 0.15 11.85 -16.47
CA THR A 140 -0.50 10.67 -15.92
C THR A 140 -0.63 10.80 -14.39
N VAL A 141 -1.81 10.50 -13.86
CA VAL A 141 -2.04 10.37 -12.43
C VAL A 141 -1.27 9.15 -11.94
N THR A 142 -0.45 9.33 -10.92
CA THR A 142 0.43 8.27 -10.41
C THR A 142 -0.14 7.59 -9.16
N ASP A 143 -0.83 8.36 -8.31
CA ASP A 143 -1.44 7.82 -7.11
C ASP A 143 -2.62 8.66 -6.62
N LEU A 144 -3.47 8.06 -5.77
CA LEU A 144 -4.71 8.62 -5.26
C LEU A 144 -4.83 8.36 -3.76
N ALA A 145 -5.40 9.32 -3.03
CA ALA A 145 -5.77 9.14 -1.63
C ALA A 145 -7.00 9.98 -1.26
N TRP A 146 -7.80 9.50 -0.33
CA TRP A 146 -8.93 10.26 0.19
C TRP A 146 -8.57 10.97 1.51
N LEU A 147 -9.14 12.18 1.67
CA LEU A 147 -9.10 13.00 2.88
C LEU A 147 -10.55 13.39 3.27
N ARG A 148 -10.67 13.98 4.46
CA ARG A 148 -11.95 14.47 4.99
C ARG A 148 -13.02 13.39 4.99
N ARG A 149 -12.62 12.17 5.40
CA ARG A 149 -13.53 11.01 5.43
C ARG A 149 -14.20 10.76 4.09
N GLY A 150 -13.44 10.74 3.02
CA GLY A 150 -13.91 10.45 1.66
C GLY A 150 -14.63 11.63 0.96
N ARG A 151 -14.46 12.87 1.45
CA ARG A 151 -15.04 14.07 0.80
C ARG A 151 -14.09 14.79 -0.14
N ARG A 152 -12.77 14.65 0.09
CA ARG A 152 -11.74 15.24 -0.76
C ARG A 152 -10.85 14.17 -1.32
N LEU A 153 -10.69 14.12 -2.65
CA LEU A 153 -9.75 13.24 -3.35
C LEU A 153 -8.44 13.98 -3.61
N ALA A 154 -7.33 13.47 -3.10
CA ALA A 154 -5.98 13.90 -3.46
C ALA A 154 -5.53 13.11 -4.69
N VAL A 155 -5.06 13.81 -5.70
CA VAL A 155 -4.61 13.30 -7.00
C VAL A 155 -3.17 13.70 -7.21
N ALA A 156 -2.26 12.73 -7.21
CA ALA A 156 -0.84 12.95 -7.48
C ALA A 156 -0.55 12.84 -8.97
N ALA A 157 0.10 13.86 -9.53
CA ALA A 157 0.59 13.89 -10.89
C ALA A 157 1.84 14.78 -10.92
N TYR A 158 2.59 14.79 -12.02
CA TYR A 158 3.75 15.68 -12.12
C TYR A 158 3.42 17.11 -11.73
N GLY A 159 4.26 17.70 -10.91
CA GLY A 159 4.21 19.10 -10.50
C GLY A 159 3.30 19.42 -9.31
N ALA A 160 2.41 18.54 -8.89
CA ALA A 160 1.58 18.79 -7.70
C ALA A 160 0.76 17.57 -7.26
N VAL A 161 0.34 17.60 -5.99
CA VAL A 161 -0.84 16.88 -5.50
C VAL A 161 -2.02 17.85 -5.46
N ARG A 162 -3.12 17.49 -6.13
CA ARG A 162 -4.33 18.33 -6.24
C ARG A 162 -5.49 17.73 -5.47
N GLY A 163 -6.13 18.54 -4.64
CA GLY A 163 -7.30 18.12 -3.87
C GLY A 163 -8.60 18.56 -4.55
N HIS A 164 -9.46 17.59 -4.86
CA HIS A 164 -10.78 17.80 -5.46
C HIS A 164 -11.86 17.49 -4.45
N GLU A 165 -12.79 18.41 -4.24
CA GLU A 165 -13.98 18.12 -3.44
C GLU A 165 -14.95 17.22 -4.24
N ARG A 166 -15.84 16.58 -3.53
CA ARG A 166 -16.85 15.69 -4.13
C ARG A 166 -17.65 16.44 -5.23
N HIS A 167 -17.80 15.81 -6.39
CA HIS A 167 -18.48 16.34 -7.58
C HIS A 167 -17.85 17.61 -8.18
N THR A 168 -16.56 17.88 -7.90
CA THR A 168 -15.84 18.99 -8.53
C THR A 168 -14.72 18.47 -9.45
N ALA A 169 -14.82 18.84 -10.72
CA ALA A 169 -13.79 18.51 -11.71
C ALA A 169 -12.48 19.30 -11.46
N GLN A 170 -12.61 20.57 -11.07
CA GLN A 170 -11.47 21.44 -10.77
C GLN A 170 -10.94 21.21 -9.35
N PRO A 171 -9.62 21.31 -9.12
CA PRO A 171 -9.06 21.23 -7.79
C PRO A 171 -9.44 22.46 -6.96
N VAL A 172 -9.75 22.24 -5.68
CA VAL A 172 -10.02 23.30 -4.69
C VAL A 172 -8.78 23.65 -3.88
N VAL A 173 -7.75 22.81 -3.92
CA VAL A 173 -6.44 23.04 -3.29
C VAL A 173 -5.36 22.38 -4.12
N THR A 174 -4.20 23.01 -4.16
CA THR A 174 -3.00 22.48 -4.82
C THR A 174 -1.86 22.51 -3.82
N TYR A 175 -1.17 21.37 -3.73
CA TYR A 175 0.06 21.16 -2.99
C TYR A 175 1.19 21.05 -4.03
N PRO A 176 1.93 22.15 -4.32
CA PRO A 176 2.89 22.18 -5.40
C PRO A 176 4.18 21.44 -5.03
N TYR A 177 4.78 20.78 -6.00
CA TYR A 177 6.12 20.24 -5.96
C TYR A 177 6.58 19.89 -7.36
N ILE A 178 7.67 20.48 -7.82
CA ILE A 178 8.20 20.28 -9.18
C ILE A 178 8.96 18.95 -9.23
N GLY A 179 8.26 17.88 -9.59
CA GLY A 179 8.82 16.54 -9.67
C GLY A 179 7.77 15.50 -9.97
N SER A 180 8.21 14.25 -10.17
CA SER A 180 7.36 13.09 -10.35
C SER A 180 7.08 12.44 -9.02
N HIS A 181 5.82 12.48 -8.60
CA HIS A 181 5.33 11.72 -7.46
C HIS A 181 5.19 10.25 -7.86
N LEU A 182 5.77 9.33 -7.10
CA LEU A 182 5.71 7.89 -7.33
C LEU A 182 4.74 7.18 -6.38
N ALA A 183 4.61 7.71 -5.18
CA ALA A 183 3.71 7.22 -4.14
C ALA A 183 3.08 8.39 -3.39
N LEU A 184 1.86 8.19 -2.90
CA LEU A 184 1.13 9.15 -2.08
C LEU A 184 0.65 8.46 -0.81
N ALA A 185 0.94 9.03 0.35
CA ALA A 185 0.43 8.59 1.63
C ALA A 185 -0.24 9.74 2.38
N VAL A 186 -1.44 9.51 2.87
CA VAL A 186 -2.13 10.44 3.77
C VAL A 186 -2.14 9.82 5.16
N ALA A 187 -1.68 10.58 6.15
CA ALA A 187 -1.73 10.10 7.53
C ALA A 187 -3.19 9.83 7.95
N PRO A 188 -3.50 8.74 8.67
CA PRO A 188 -4.85 8.48 9.22
C PRO A 188 -5.41 9.63 10.05
N THR A 189 -4.54 10.45 10.66
CA THR A 189 -4.91 11.68 11.34
C THR A 189 -5.33 12.81 10.40
N GLU A 190 -5.16 12.62 9.08
CA GLU A 190 -5.36 13.61 8.03
C GLU A 190 -4.56 14.92 8.20
N LYS A 191 -3.55 14.95 9.07
CA LYS A 191 -2.70 16.13 9.28
C LYS A 191 -1.64 16.31 8.21
N TRP A 192 -1.23 15.21 7.56
CA TRP A 192 -0.10 15.16 6.67
C TRP A 192 -0.44 14.45 5.36
N ILE A 193 0.06 14.99 4.27
CA ILE A 193 0.17 14.36 2.96
C ILE A 193 1.66 14.20 2.68
N CYS A 194 2.08 13.00 2.30
CA CYS A 194 3.46 12.72 1.94
C CYS A 194 3.51 12.12 0.54
N SER A 195 4.46 12.56 -0.28
CA SER A 195 4.76 11.93 -1.57
C SER A 195 6.20 11.42 -1.59
N GLY A 196 6.38 10.19 -2.06
CA GLY A 196 7.67 9.66 -2.45
C GLY A 196 7.96 10.03 -3.90
N ASN A 197 9.19 10.43 -4.20
CA ASN A 197 9.50 11.10 -5.45
C ASN A 197 10.63 10.43 -6.22
N GLN A 198 10.66 10.68 -7.54
CA GLN A 198 11.68 10.20 -8.46
C GLN A 198 13.08 10.76 -8.16
N ASP A 199 13.16 11.94 -7.58
CA ASP A 199 14.40 12.64 -7.22
C ASP A 199 14.97 12.22 -5.86
N ALA A 200 14.59 11.04 -5.37
CA ALA A 200 15.09 10.49 -4.11
C ALA A 200 14.77 11.36 -2.89
N SER A 201 13.54 11.86 -2.84
CA SER A 201 13.03 12.67 -1.74
C SER A 201 11.64 12.23 -1.28
N ILE A 202 11.27 12.64 -0.07
CA ILE A 202 9.88 12.65 0.41
C ILE A 202 9.48 14.10 0.60
N HIS A 203 8.43 14.53 -0.10
CA HIS A 203 7.84 15.84 0.11
C HIS A 203 6.58 15.73 0.98
N ILE A 204 6.41 16.68 1.88
CA ILE A 204 5.40 16.61 2.93
C ILE A 204 4.65 17.92 2.99
N TRP A 205 3.32 17.85 3.03
CA TRP A 205 2.47 19.02 3.25
C TRP A 205 1.62 18.81 4.50
N ARG A 206 1.51 19.87 5.27
CA ARG A 206 0.53 19.95 6.33
C ARG A 206 -0.82 20.35 5.74
N THR A 207 -1.83 19.53 5.91
CA THR A 207 -3.15 19.72 5.27
C THR A 207 -3.88 21.00 5.73
N ARG A 208 -3.58 21.47 6.94
CA ARG A 208 -4.26 22.63 7.55
C ARG A 208 -3.89 23.97 6.88
N ASP A 209 -2.63 24.17 6.58
CA ASP A 209 -2.07 25.44 6.15
C ASP A 209 -1.18 25.36 4.90
N GLY A 210 -0.98 24.13 4.35
CA GLY A 210 -0.14 23.90 3.18
C GLY A 210 1.35 24.07 3.45
N SER A 211 1.79 24.20 4.70
CA SER A 211 3.22 24.30 5.02
C SER A 211 3.96 23.04 4.59
N GLU A 212 5.16 23.21 4.06
CA GLU A 212 5.93 22.17 3.35
C GLU A 212 7.18 21.78 4.13
N LEU A 213 7.56 20.52 4.00
CA LEU A 213 8.81 19.95 4.46
C LEU A 213 9.35 19.02 3.37
N THR A 214 10.67 18.92 3.27
CA THR A 214 11.32 17.96 2.37
C THR A 214 12.31 17.11 3.16
N MET A 215 12.23 15.81 2.98
CA MET A 215 13.23 14.85 3.44
C MET A 215 14.05 14.41 2.23
N SER A 216 15.32 14.73 2.22
CA SER A 216 16.27 14.42 1.17
C SER A 216 17.40 13.54 1.72
N GLY A 217 18.28 13.08 0.82
CA GLY A 217 19.43 12.24 1.19
C GLY A 217 19.16 10.75 1.04
N TYR A 218 18.07 10.37 0.41
CA TYR A 218 17.86 9.00 -0.06
C TYR A 218 18.80 8.72 -1.23
N PRO A 219 19.44 7.54 -1.28
CA PRO A 219 20.29 7.17 -2.41
C PRO A 219 19.50 6.81 -3.67
N GLU A 220 18.22 6.43 -3.53
CA GLU A 220 17.36 6.01 -4.62
C GLU A 220 15.97 6.68 -4.52
N LYS A 221 15.21 6.60 -5.62
CA LYS A 221 13.83 7.06 -5.67
C LYS A 221 13.00 6.44 -4.54
N VAL A 222 12.08 7.22 -3.99
CA VAL A 222 11.14 6.74 -2.97
C VAL A 222 9.82 6.37 -3.66
N SER A 223 9.51 5.09 -3.68
CA SER A 223 8.37 4.53 -4.41
C SER A 223 7.32 3.87 -3.53
N ARG A 224 7.63 3.69 -2.25
CA ARG A 224 6.71 3.11 -1.27
C ARG A 224 6.69 3.94 0.00
N LEU A 225 5.50 4.33 0.39
CA LEU A 225 5.22 5.05 1.63
C LEU A 225 4.03 4.38 2.31
N ALA A 226 4.12 4.17 3.62
CA ALA A 226 2.98 3.71 4.41
C ALA A 226 3.00 4.34 5.80
N PHE A 227 1.88 4.93 6.20
CA PHE A 227 1.63 5.27 7.59
C PHE A 227 1.13 4.04 8.36
N ASP A 228 1.48 3.98 9.64
CA ASP A 228 0.83 3.06 10.58
C ASP A 228 -0.62 3.51 10.88
N ASP A 229 -1.40 2.67 11.55
CA ASP A 229 -2.80 2.96 11.88
C ASP A 229 -2.97 4.19 12.80
N THR A 230 -1.94 4.55 13.57
CA THR A 230 -1.97 5.76 14.43
C THR A 230 -1.74 7.04 13.64
N GLY A 231 -1.12 6.95 12.46
CA GLY A 231 -0.68 8.08 11.66
C GLY A 231 0.49 8.85 12.27
N PHE A 232 1.21 8.22 13.20
CA PHE A 232 2.40 8.80 13.82
C PHE A 232 3.71 8.27 13.24
N TRP A 233 3.68 7.19 12.49
CA TRP A 233 4.87 6.58 11.92
C TRP A 233 4.73 6.38 10.43
N LEU A 234 5.68 6.92 9.68
CA LEU A 234 5.78 6.76 8.23
C LEU A 234 6.98 5.87 7.91
N ALA A 235 6.71 4.72 7.29
CA ALA A 235 7.74 3.88 6.70
C ALA A 235 7.94 4.25 5.22
N ALA A 236 9.19 4.27 4.76
CA ALA A 236 9.57 4.58 3.39
C ALA A 236 10.73 3.70 2.90
N ASP A 237 10.70 3.36 1.60
CA ASP A 237 11.84 2.81 0.85
C ASP A 237 12.78 3.95 0.37
N GLY A 238 13.56 3.71 -0.69
CA GLY A 238 14.47 4.70 -1.28
C GLY A 238 15.92 4.56 -0.84
N ALA A 239 16.20 3.49 -0.08
CA ALA A 239 17.54 3.10 0.34
C ALA A 239 17.59 1.57 0.51
N PRO A 240 18.79 0.95 0.65
CA PRO A 240 18.88 -0.41 1.16
C PRO A 240 18.23 -0.56 2.55
N ASP A 241 18.25 0.52 3.34
CA ASP A 241 17.59 0.56 4.64
C ASP A 241 16.18 1.15 4.49
N LEU A 242 15.15 0.50 5.05
CA LEU A 242 13.88 1.16 5.30
C LEU A 242 14.08 2.30 6.30
N THR A 243 13.41 3.40 6.07
CA THR A 243 13.40 4.52 7.02
C THR A 243 12.04 4.62 7.70
N VAL A 244 12.03 4.87 9.01
CA VAL A 244 10.80 5.09 9.78
C VAL A 244 10.88 6.42 10.49
N TRP A 245 9.97 7.32 10.12
CA TRP A 245 9.91 8.70 10.59
C TRP A 245 8.81 8.90 11.63
N ASP A 246 9.12 9.71 12.63
CA ASP A 246 8.17 10.10 13.67
C ASP A 246 7.39 11.36 13.26
N PHE A 247 6.09 11.20 13.06
CA PHE A 247 5.14 12.26 12.72
C PHE A 247 4.28 12.68 13.92
N SER A 248 4.58 12.20 15.11
CA SER A 248 3.92 12.65 16.33
C SER A 248 4.21 14.13 16.62
N GLY A 249 3.44 14.73 17.50
CA GLY A 249 3.66 16.10 17.94
C GLY A 249 3.68 17.11 16.80
N LYS A 250 4.84 17.74 16.57
CA LYS A 250 5.05 18.76 15.52
C LYS A 250 5.40 18.19 14.16
N GLY A 251 5.51 16.86 14.03
CA GLY A 251 5.95 16.16 12.82
C GLY A 251 7.46 15.98 12.76
N PRO A 252 7.98 15.51 11.61
CA PRO A 252 9.36 15.02 11.50
C PRO A 252 10.43 16.10 11.36
N ALA A 253 10.07 17.39 11.34
CA ALA A 253 11.00 18.49 11.16
C ALA A 253 12.11 18.50 12.23
N GLY A 254 13.38 18.49 11.78
CA GLY A 254 14.55 18.48 12.68
C GLY A 254 14.80 17.14 13.38
N THR A 255 14.15 16.06 12.95
CA THR A 255 14.39 14.71 13.47
C THR A 255 15.17 13.86 12.47
N ALA A 256 15.67 12.72 12.91
CA ALA A 256 16.27 11.70 12.05
C ALA A 256 15.40 10.45 12.05
N PRO A 257 15.36 9.69 10.93
CA PRO A 257 14.60 8.44 10.88
C PRO A 257 15.29 7.34 11.67
N ARG A 258 14.53 6.33 12.04
CA ARG A 258 15.07 5.01 12.36
C ARG A 258 15.40 4.30 11.05
N GLN A 259 16.50 3.56 11.03
CA GLN A 259 16.97 2.81 9.86
C GLN A 259 16.82 1.31 10.13
N LEU A 260 16.13 0.61 9.25
CA LEU A 260 15.82 -0.81 9.35
C LEU A 260 16.54 -1.53 8.22
N ARG A 261 17.68 -2.17 8.55
CA ARG A 261 18.54 -2.81 7.55
C ARG A 261 18.46 -4.32 7.61
N CYS A 262 17.99 -4.91 6.52
CA CYS A 262 17.96 -6.37 6.32
C CYS A 262 18.18 -6.73 4.85
N HIS A 263 17.57 -6.02 3.93
CA HIS A 263 17.53 -6.34 2.51
C HIS A 263 18.57 -5.54 1.72
N GLU A 264 19.02 -6.08 0.58
CA GLU A 264 19.76 -5.29 -0.42
C GLU A 264 18.81 -4.42 -1.23
N THR A 265 17.62 -4.96 -1.57
CA THR A 265 16.56 -4.24 -2.27
C THR A 265 15.22 -4.56 -1.64
N ILE A 266 14.52 -3.52 -1.19
CA ILE A 266 13.20 -3.63 -0.59
C ILE A 266 12.16 -3.69 -1.69
N THR A 267 11.31 -4.70 -1.66
CA THR A 267 10.25 -4.92 -2.64
C THR A 267 8.85 -4.70 -2.09
N ALA A 268 8.68 -4.85 -0.78
CA ALA A 268 7.39 -4.69 -0.12
C ALA A 268 7.55 -4.24 1.33
N LEU A 269 6.55 -3.53 1.84
CA LEU A 269 6.44 -3.16 3.25
C LEU A 269 4.96 -3.08 3.66
N ALA A 270 4.64 -3.47 4.89
CA ALA A 270 3.30 -3.32 5.46
C ALA A 270 3.34 -3.22 6.98
N TRP A 271 2.66 -2.21 7.52
CA TRP A 271 2.43 -2.10 8.94
C TRP A 271 1.45 -3.16 9.42
N ARG A 272 1.77 -3.81 10.54
CA ARG A 272 0.83 -4.69 11.23
C ARG A 272 -0.32 -3.86 11.79
N PRO A 273 -1.58 -4.25 11.56
CA PRO A 273 -2.72 -3.54 12.12
C PRO A 273 -2.66 -3.42 13.64
N GLY A 274 -3.04 -2.26 14.17
CA GLY A 274 -3.03 -1.92 15.59
C GLY A 274 -1.85 -1.03 16.01
N PRO A 275 -1.83 -0.59 17.27
CA PRO A 275 -0.91 0.47 17.74
C PRO A 275 0.50 -0.04 18.10
N ALA A 276 0.81 -1.31 17.88
CA ALA A 276 2.02 -1.94 18.40
C ALA A 276 3.33 -1.52 17.70
N GLY A 277 3.26 -0.78 16.59
CA GLY A 277 4.45 -0.28 15.89
C GLY A 277 5.28 -1.35 15.19
N HIS A 278 4.65 -2.48 14.83
CA HIS A 278 5.29 -3.57 14.10
C HIS A 278 5.15 -3.39 12.58
N LEU A 279 6.24 -3.66 11.86
CA LEU A 279 6.32 -3.58 10.41
C LEU A 279 6.83 -4.91 9.85
N ALA A 280 6.32 -5.31 8.70
CA ALA A 280 6.90 -6.37 7.88
C ALA A 280 7.53 -5.75 6.62
N SER A 281 8.67 -6.27 6.20
CA SER A 281 9.30 -5.93 4.93
C SER A 281 9.70 -7.18 4.18
N GLY A 282 9.69 -7.09 2.84
CA GLY A 282 10.13 -8.14 1.94
C GLY A 282 11.23 -7.65 1.03
N GLY A 283 12.17 -8.53 0.71
CA GLY A 283 13.33 -8.28 -0.13
C GLY A 283 13.28 -8.99 -1.48
N HIS A 284 14.09 -8.51 -2.40
CA HIS A 284 14.34 -9.19 -3.67
C HIS A 284 15.05 -10.54 -3.49
N ASP A 285 15.74 -10.70 -2.37
CA ASP A 285 16.40 -11.93 -1.92
C ASP A 285 15.45 -13.02 -1.40
N GLY A 286 14.13 -12.75 -1.37
CA GLY A 286 13.12 -13.65 -0.82
C GLY A 286 12.94 -13.54 0.70
N THR A 287 13.81 -12.83 1.38
CA THR A 287 13.75 -12.66 2.84
C THR A 287 12.56 -11.79 3.25
N ILE A 288 11.87 -12.20 4.30
CA ILE A 288 10.89 -11.38 5.03
C ILE A 288 11.50 -11.00 6.37
N ALA A 289 11.42 -9.74 6.74
CA ALA A 289 11.86 -9.25 8.04
C ALA A 289 10.70 -8.64 8.83
N LEU A 290 10.60 -8.98 10.10
CA LEU A 290 9.66 -8.40 11.05
C LEU A 290 10.39 -7.48 12.00
N TRP A 291 9.79 -6.33 12.26
CA TRP A 291 10.41 -5.24 13.00
C TRP A 291 9.52 -4.71 14.11
N TYR A 292 10.12 -4.33 15.24
CA TYR A 292 9.52 -3.37 16.14
C TYR A 292 10.03 -1.97 15.72
N ALA A 293 9.40 -1.45 14.68
CA ALA A 293 9.90 -0.33 13.90
C ALA A 293 9.85 1.02 14.63
N THR A 294 9.05 1.12 15.70
CA THR A 294 8.92 2.32 16.53
C THR A 294 9.84 2.31 17.74
N ALA A 295 10.58 1.21 17.96
CA ALA A 295 11.51 1.10 19.08
C ALA A 295 12.74 2.01 18.94
N GLY A 296 13.43 2.21 20.04
CA GLY A 296 14.69 2.94 20.07
C GLY A 296 14.55 4.44 19.86
N GLN A 297 15.69 5.12 19.77
CA GLN A 297 15.79 6.56 19.56
C GLN A 297 15.89 6.90 18.07
N PRO A 298 15.58 8.14 17.64
CA PRO A 298 15.88 8.63 16.30
C PRO A 298 17.35 8.37 15.92
N ALA A 299 17.60 8.17 14.62
CA ALA A 299 18.91 7.78 14.03
C ALA A 299 19.42 6.38 14.42
N ASN A 300 18.71 5.61 15.22
CA ASN A 300 19.11 4.24 15.52
C ASN A 300 18.98 3.34 14.28
N ARG A 301 19.95 2.44 14.15
CA ARG A 301 19.84 1.28 13.26
C ARG A 301 19.22 0.13 14.04
N LEU A 302 18.05 -0.32 13.57
CA LEU A 302 17.35 -1.43 14.16
C LEU A 302 17.70 -2.73 13.44
N ARG A 303 17.71 -3.83 14.20
CA ARG A 303 17.74 -5.17 13.65
C ARG A 303 16.33 -5.73 13.61
N PRO A 304 16.01 -6.62 12.63
CA PRO A 304 14.74 -7.31 12.65
C PRO A 304 14.62 -8.12 13.94
N VAL A 305 13.42 -8.17 14.48
CA VAL A 305 13.10 -9.08 15.60
C VAL A 305 13.02 -10.52 15.11
N ARG A 306 12.70 -10.69 13.82
CA ARG A 306 12.69 -12.00 13.15
C ARG A 306 12.92 -11.83 11.66
N THR A 307 13.58 -12.82 11.06
CA THR A 307 13.69 -13.00 9.61
C THR A 307 13.15 -14.37 9.22
N LEU A 308 12.56 -14.45 8.04
CA LEU A 308 12.17 -15.67 7.37
C LEU A 308 12.93 -15.70 6.05
N ASP A 309 13.67 -16.74 5.82
CA ASP A 309 14.51 -16.97 4.64
C ASP A 309 14.21 -18.38 4.13
N ASP A 310 12.96 -18.58 3.71
CA ASP A 310 12.43 -19.90 3.31
C ASP A 310 11.97 -19.95 1.86
N ALA A 311 12.30 -18.92 1.06
CA ALA A 311 11.90 -18.84 -0.34
C ALA A 311 13.06 -18.44 -1.24
N ASP A 312 13.31 -19.26 -2.27
CA ASP A 312 14.30 -18.99 -3.34
C ASP A 312 13.78 -17.99 -4.38
N SER A 313 12.75 -17.23 -4.07
CA SER A 313 12.09 -16.30 -5.00
C SER A 313 11.82 -14.95 -4.33
N ALA A 314 12.01 -13.88 -5.08
CA ALA A 314 11.79 -12.52 -4.58
C ALA A 314 10.38 -12.32 -4.02
N VAL A 315 10.29 -11.65 -2.88
CA VAL A 315 9.01 -11.17 -2.36
C VAL A 315 8.44 -10.13 -3.34
N ALA A 316 7.28 -10.41 -3.91
CA ALA A 316 6.60 -9.49 -4.82
C ALA A 316 5.73 -8.48 -4.04
N ALA A 317 4.98 -8.99 -3.07
CA ALA A 317 4.10 -8.18 -2.23
C ALA A 317 3.86 -8.87 -0.88
N LEU A 318 3.48 -8.09 0.13
CA LEU A 318 3.04 -8.61 1.41
C LEU A 318 1.94 -7.74 2.02
N ALA A 319 1.04 -8.35 2.79
CA ALA A 319 -0.03 -7.67 3.49
C ALA A 319 -0.43 -8.42 4.76
N TRP A 320 -0.99 -7.71 5.72
CA TRP A 320 -1.53 -8.29 6.93
C TRP A 320 -3.04 -8.55 6.80
N ALA A 321 -3.46 -9.79 6.95
CA ALA A 321 -4.85 -10.17 7.13
C ALA A 321 -5.18 -10.18 8.63
N GLY A 322 -5.42 -9.00 9.18
CA GLY A 322 -5.53 -8.77 10.61
C GLY A 322 -4.17 -8.82 11.34
N PRO A 323 -4.15 -8.76 12.67
CA PRO A 323 -2.91 -8.62 13.44
C PRO A 323 -2.10 -9.92 13.60
N HIS A 324 -2.64 -11.07 13.21
CA HIS A 324 -2.04 -12.39 13.48
C HIS A 324 -1.68 -13.18 12.22
N LEU A 325 -1.95 -12.67 11.03
CA LEU A 325 -1.70 -13.37 9.79
C LEU A 325 -0.99 -12.46 8.79
N LEU A 326 0.26 -12.77 8.47
CA LEU A 326 1.02 -12.12 7.40
C LEU A 326 0.91 -12.97 6.14
N VAL A 327 0.48 -12.38 5.04
CA VAL A 327 0.43 -13.03 3.74
C VAL A 327 1.50 -12.42 2.84
N THR A 328 2.23 -13.28 2.16
CA THR A 328 3.31 -12.90 1.25
C THR A 328 3.12 -13.59 -0.10
N ALA A 329 3.27 -12.83 -1.17
CA ALA A 329 3.29 -13.34 -2.54
C ALA A 329 4.71 -13.25 -3.09
N TYR A 330 5.18 -14.30 -3.75
CA TYR A 330 6.51 -14.41 -4.36
C TYR A 330 6.42 -14.39 -5.88
N ARG A 331 7.47 -13.94 -6.54
CA ARG A 331 7.48 -13.82 -8.02
C ARG A 331 7.31 -15.12 -8.78
N ASP A 332 7.54 -16.25 -8.14
CA ASP A 332 7.37 -17.59 -8.74
C ASP A 332 5.91 -18.11 -8.68
N GLY A 333 4.97 -17.29 -8.25
CA GLY A 333 3.56 -17.65 -8.15
C GLY A 333 3.13 -18.13 -6.77
N ARG A 334 4.06 -18.45 -5.85
CA ARG A 334 3.71 -18.89 -4.49
C ARG A 334 3.11 -17.76 -3.68
N VAL A 335 2.08 -18.10 -2.92
CA VAL A 335 1.45 -17.24 -1.92
C VAL A 335 1.38 -17.99 -0.61
N ARG A 336 1.98 -17.46 0.43
CA ARG A 336 2.05 -18.06 1.78
C ARG A 336 1.43 -17.17 2.83
N ALA A 337 0.72 -17.75 3.75
CA ALA A 337 0.29 -17.11 4.98
C ALA A 337 1.08 -17.63 6.17
N TYR A 338 1.56 -16.72 6.99
CA TYR A 338 2.30 -17.01 8.21
C TYR A 338 1.48 -16.60 9.42
N GLY A 339 1.15 -17.57 10.26
CA GLY A 339 0.47 -17.34 11.54
C GLY A 339 1.45 -16.80 12.58
N LEU A 340 1.06 -15.72 13.25
CA LEU A 340 1.76 -15.21 14.42
C LEU A 340 1.02 -15.67 15.68
N PRO A 341 1.72 -16.17 16.72
CA PRO A 341 1.09 -16.54 17.96
C PRO A 341 0.39 -15.33 18.63
N SER A 342 -0.72 -15.61 19.31
CA SER A 342 -1.61 -14.60 19.91
C SER A 342 -0.99 -13.84 21.11
N ARG A 343 0.11 -14.34 21.64
CA ARG A 343 0.92 -13.70 22.69
C ARG A 343 2.35 -13.56 22.16
N THR A 344 2.57 -12.58 21.34
CA THR A 344 3.93 -12.28 20.92
C THR A 344 4.25 -10.86 21.34
N GLU A 345 4.99 -10.75 22.39
CA GLU A 345 6.13 -9.85 22.36
C GLU A 345 6.97 -10.30 21.16
N LEU A 346 6.81 -9.60 20.00
CA LEU A 346 7.79 -9.67 18.94
C LEU A 346 9.08 -9.06 19.47
#